data_52597e61bd2bc137d664d551baec52e7
#
_entry.id   52597e61bd2bc137d664d551baec52e7
#
_cell.length_a   1.000
_cell.length_b   1.000
_cell.length_c   1.000
_cell.angle_alpha   90.00
_cell.angle_beta   90.00
_cell.angle_gamma   90.00
#
_symmetry.space_group_name_H-M   'P 1'
#
loop_
_entity.id
_entity.type
_entity.pdbx_description
1 polymer ?
#
loop_
_entity_poly.entity_id
_entity_poly.type
_entity_poly.pdbx_seq_one_letter_code
_entity_poly.pdbx_strand_id
1 'polypeptide(L)'
;MVGKGKPLLHRRSTLKLSTNLVVDSLQDVANPAKVIEDLGFESLYISERKHDPFMQLAVAATATDRIKLGPEIALAFPRNPMVLAYSSWDLQQATNGRFVLGLGTQVKAHNERRFGLKWESPGPKLREYILAIRAIWDCFQNGSELNFHGEFFNFNLMTPMFNPGPLAVGPPPIFVGAVNPWNCRMSGEVADGFHCHGFHTARTLRENVINNIEDGLQESGRSRSDFTITAPVMAV
;
A
#
# COMPACT_ATOMS: atom_id res chain seq x y z
N MET A 1 5.58 40.08 37.61
CA MET A 1 6.05 39.87 36.22
C MET A 1 5.32 38.64 35.67
N VAL A 2 4.34 38.87 34.79
CA VAL A 2 3.51 37.80 34.22
C VAL A 2 4.22 37.31 32.98
N GLY A 3 4.63 36.04 33.00
CA GLY A 3 5.31 35.38 31.86
C GLY A 3 4.36 35.25 30.66
N LYS A 4 4.73 35.87 29.55
CA LYS A 4 4.04 35.72 28.25
C LYS A 4 4.25 34.30 27.74
N GLY A 5 3.20 33.48 27.84
CA GLY A 5 3.14 32.18 27.19
C GLY A 5 3.30 32.34 25.68
N LYS A 6 4.26 31.60 25.06
CA LYS A 6 4.37 31.55 23.61
C LYS A 6 3.10 30.91 23.05
N PRO A 7 2.51 31.45 21.97
CA PRO A 7 1.38 30.82 21.33
C PRO A 7 1.82 29.47 20.75
N LEU A 8 1.14 28.40 21.14
CA LEU A 8 1.20 27.10 20.48
C LEU A 8 0.73 27.27 19.03
N LEU A 9 1.66 27.38 18.11
CA LEU A 9 1.36 27.27 16.67
C LEU A 9 0.82 25.86 16.42
N HIS A 10 -0.50 25.70 16.46
CA HIS A 10 -1.16 24.55 15.90
C HIS A 10 -0.80 24.53 14.39
N ARG A 11 0.12 23.67 14.00
CA ARG A 11 0.21 23.25 12.60
C ARG A 11 -1.18 22.72 12.24
N ARG A 12 -1.94 23.48 11.47
CA ARG A 12 -3.15 22.98 10.83
C ARG A 12 -2.70 21.85 9.91
N SER A 13 -2.87 20.60 10.34
CA SER A 13 -2.78 19.48 9.42
C SER A 13 -3.95 19.64 8.45
N THR A 14 -3.67 19.98 7.21
CA THR A 14 -4.68 19.99 6.17
C THR A 14 -5.16 18.54 6.00
N LEU A 15 -6.46 18.31 6.18
CA LEU A 15 -7.08 17.03 5.93
C LEU A 15 -6.86 16.69 4.45
N LYS A 16 -6.27 15.51 4.20
CA LYS A 16 -6.07 15.00 2.85
C LYS A 16 -7.21 14.06 2.51
N LEU A 17 -7.87 14.30 1.40
CA LEU A 17 -8.99 13.49 0.95
C LEU A 17 -8.54 12.53 -0.14
N SER A 18 -8.98 11.29 -0.03
CA SER A 18 -8.79 10.26 -1.05
C SER A 18 -10.14 9.69 -1.47
N THR A 19 -10.22 9.12 -2.66
CA THR A 19 -11.44 8.49 -3.14
C THR A 19 -11.15 7.18 -3.85
N ASN A 20 -12.18 6.35 -4.02
CA ASN A 20 -12.12 5.12 -4.79
C ASN A 20 -12.82 5.29 -6.13
N LEU A 21 -12.19 4.80 -7.21
CA LEU A 21 -12.80 4.70 -8.52
C LEU A 21 -13.35 3.27 -8.71
N VAL A 22 -14.59 3.18 -9.14
CA VAL A 22 -15.25 1.92 -9.51
C VAL A 22 -15.78 2.04 -10.91
N VAL A 23 -15.19 1.30 -11.84
CA VAL A 23 -15.61 1.23 -13.24
C VAL A 23 -15.55 -0.21 -13.72
N ASP A 24 -16.38 -0.59 -14.69
CA ASP A 24 -16.48 -1.95 -15.22
C ASP A 24 -15.67 -2.14 -16.52
N SER A 25 -15.01 -1.08 -17.04
CA SER A 25 -14.22 -1.14 -18.26
C SER A 25 -12.91 -0.34 -18.12
N LEU A 26 -11.83 -0.80 -18.75
CA LEU A 26 -10.58 -0.05 -18.85
C LEU A 26 -10.76 1.27 -19.60
N GLN A 27 -11.66 1.31 -20.55
CA GLN A 27 -11.95 2.51 -21.35
C GLN A 27 -12.58 3.64 -20.52
N ASP A 28 -13.25 3.27 -19.41
CA ASP A 28 -13.94 4.22 -18.54
C ASP A 28 -13.06 4.74 -17.39
N VAL A 29 -11.76 4.41 -17.35
CA VAL A 29 -10.86 4.81 -16.25
C VAL A 29 -10.34 6.23 -16.43
N ALA A 30 -9.88 6.60 -17.62
CA ALA A 30 -9.10 7.81 -17.86
C ALA A 30 -9.85 9.11 -17.49
N ASN A 31 -11.07 9.28 -17.96
CA ASN A 31 -11.86 10.49 -17.73
C ASN A 31 -12.20 10.71 -16.24
N PRO A 32 -12.78 9.73 -15.51
CA PRO A 32 -13.04 9.90 -14.09
C PRO A 32 -11.75 10.11 -13.27
N ALA A 33 -10.64 9.44 -13.60
CA ALA A 33 -9.37 9.63 -12.92
C ALA A 33 -8.90 11.10 -13.06
N LYS A 34 -9.00 11.68 -14.24
CA LYS A 34 -8.66 13.07 -14.50
C LYS A 34 -9.59 14.04 -13.77
N VAL A 35 -10.89 13.78 -13.76
CA VAL A 35 -11.87 14.60 -13.03
C VAL A 35 -11.58 14.60 -11.52
N ILE A 36 -11.28 13.42 -10.94
CA ILE A 36 -10.94 13.28 -9.53
C ILE A 36 -9.65 14.05 -9.20
N GLU A 37 -8.66 14.01 -10.05
CA GLU A 37 -7.45 14.82 -9.90
C GLU A 37 -7.74 16.31 -9.94
N ASP A 38 -8.57 16.77 -10.87
CA ASP A 38 -8.91 18.18 -11.04
C ASP A 38 -9.78 18.72 -9.89
N LEU A 39 -10.53 17.86 -9.22
CA LEU A 39 -11.23 18.16 -7.97
C LEU A 39 -10.30 18.30 -6.76
N GLY A 40 -9.02 17.97 -6.88
CA GLY A 40 -8.02 18.19 -5.85
C GLY A 40 -7.91 17.09 -4.79
N PHE A 41 -8.37 15.87 -5.08
CA PHE A 41 -8.12 14.73 -4.22
C PHE A 41 -6.62 14.41 -4.15
N GLU A 42 -6.14 14.01 -2.96
CA GLU A 42 -4.74 13.62 -2.73
C GLU A 42 -4.41 12.28 -3.38
N SER A 43 -5.36 11.32 -3.32
CA SER A 43 -5.16 9.97 -3.82
C SER A 43 -6.42 9.40 -4.47
N LEU A 44 -6.22 8.62 -5.50
CA LEU A 44 -7.22 7.79 -6.15
C LEU A 44 -6.85 6.33 -5.96
N TYR A 45 -7.73 5.56 -5.37
CA TYR A 45 -7.54 4.13 -5.15
C TYR A 45 -8.48 3.30 -6.01
N ILE A 46 -8.06 2.08 -6.35
CA ILE A 46 -8.87 1.09 -7.07
C ILE A 46 -8.85 -0.22 -6.28
N SER A 47 -10.04 -0.66 -5.86
CA SER A 47 -10.19 -1.91 -5.13
C SER A 47 -10.18 -3.12 -6.07
N GLU A 48 -9.49 -4.19 -5.72
CA GLU A 48 -9.54 -5.44 -6.46
C GLU A 48 -10.85 -6.18 -6.18
N ARG A 49 -11.76 -6.18 -7.15
CA ARG A 49 -13.09 -6.81 -7.08
C ARG A 49 -13.32 -7.74 -8.27
N LYS A 50 -13.94 -7.21 -9.34
CA LYS A 50 -14.23 -7.93 -10.59
C LYS A 50 -13.05 -7.90 -11.56
N HIS A 51 -12.20 -6.87 -11.48
CA HIS A 51 -11.12 -6.57 -12.40
C HIS A 51 -9.79 -6.50 -11.68
N ASP A 52 -8.71 -6.69 -12.42
CA ASP A 52 -7.36 -6.49 -11.92
C ASP A 52 -7.09 -4.98 -11.74
N PRO A 53 -6.76 -4.51 -10.52
CA PRO A 53 -6.55 -3.09 -10.27
C PRO A 53 -5.32 -2.53 -10.99
N PHE A 54 -4.29 -3.35 -11.26
CA PHE A 54 -3.06 -2.87 -11.91
C PHE A 54 -3.30 -2.44 -13.35
N MET A 55 -4.19 -3.13 -14.07
CA MET A 55 -4.57 -2.74 -15.43
C MET A 55 -5.30 -1.39 -15.44
N GLN A 56 -6.23 -1.19 -14.51
CA GLN A 56 -6.94 0.08 -14.37
C GLN A 56 -6.01 1.22 -13.91
N LEU A 57 -5.10 0.91 -12.97
CA LEU A 57 -4.09 1.88 -12.48
C LEU A 57 -3.11 2.29 -13.56
N ALA A 58 -2.75 1.39 -14.49
CA ALA A 58 -1.92 1.74 -15.64
C ALA A 58 -2.60 2.77 -16.54
N VAL A 59 -3.92 2.63 -16.78
CA VAL A 59 -4.70 3.63 -17.53
C VAL A 59 -4.78 4.95 -16.76
N ALA A 60 -5.07 4.90 -15.46
CA ALA A 60 -5.11 6.12 -14.62
C ALA A 60 -3.75 6.83 -14.57
N ALA A 61 -2.64 6.08 -14.54
CA ALA A 61 -1.29 6.62 -14.51
C ALA A 61 -0.98 7.48 -15.74
N THR A 62 -1.47 7.08 -16.92
CA THR A 62 -1.26 7.83 -18.17
C THR A 62 -2.22 9.03 -18.32
N ALA A 63 -3.30 9.06 -17.54
CA ALA A 63 -4.32 10.10 -17.61
C ALA A 63 -4.16 11.20 -16.54
N THR A 64 -3.25 11.04 -15.57
CA THR A 64 -3.08 11.92 -14.41
C THR A 64 -1.63 12.31 -14.18
N ASP A 65 -1.40 13.50 -13.60
CA ASP A 65 -0.06 14.07 -13.42
C ASP A 65 0.34 14.31 -11.96
N ARG A 66 -0.64 14.45 -11.04
CA ARG A 66 -0.41 14.90 -9.66
C ARG A 66 -0.94 13.94 -8.60
N ILE A 67 -2.11 13.35 -8.82
CA ILE A 67 -2.81 12.51 -7.85
C ILE A 67 -2.02 11.22 -7.58
N LYS A 68 -1.94 10.80 -6.32
CA LYS A 68 -1.40 9.49 -5.96
C LYS A 68 -2.34 8.38 -6.41
N LEU A 69 -1.79 7.28 -6.87
CA LEU A 69 -2.53 6.14 -7.40
C LEU A 69 -2.14 4.86 -6.66
N GLY A 70 -3.09 3.98 -6.40
CA GLY A 70 -2.76 2.68 -5.81
C GLY A 70 -3.96 1.75 -5.69
N PRO A 71 -3.72 0.46 -5.48
CA PRO A 71 -4.80 -0.45 -5.11
C PRO A 71 -5.19 -0.27 -3.64
N GLU A 72 -6.50 -0.26 -3.35
CA GLU A 72 -7.00 -0.34 -1.96
C GLU A 72 -8.00 -1.49 -1.87
N ILE A 73 -7.52 -2.68 -1.70
CA ILE A 73 -6.16 -3.25 -1.73
C ILE A 73 -6.03 -4.25 -2.87
N ALA A 74 -4.80 -4.54 -3.32
CA ALA A 74 -4.52 -5.71 -4.15
C ALA A 74 -4.38 -6.96 -3.27
N LEU A 75 -4.85 -8.09 -3.79
CA LEU A 75 -4.74 -9.38 -3.11
C LEU A 75 -3.31 -9.91 -3.28
N ALA A 76 -2.61 -10.06 -2.15
CA ALA A 76 -1.20 -10.48 -2.18
C ALA A 76 -1.03 -11.92 -2.66
N PHE A 77 -1.74 -12.88 -2.06
CA PHE A 77 -1.45 -14.30 -2.23
C PHE A 77 -1.70 -14.89 -3.62
N PRO A 78 -2.67 -14.42 -4.42
CA PRO A 78 -2.81 -14.87 -5.79
C PRO A 78 -1.65 -14.45 -6.72
N ARG A 79 -0.82 -13.50 -6.29
CA ARG A 79 0.33 -13.00 -7.06
C ARG A 79 1.64 -13.45 -6.45
N ASN A 80 2.62 -13.78 -7.29
CA ASN A 80 3.98 -14.00 -6.82
C ASN A 80 4.63 -12.65 -6.45
N PRO A 81 5.39 -12.54 -5.33
CA PRO A 81 6.09 -11.31 -4.94
C PRO A 81 6.96 -10.71 -6.05
N MET A 82 7.65 -11.54 -6.84
CA MET A 82 8.48 -11.08 -7.96
C MET A 82 7.65 -10.40 -9.05
N VAL A 83 6.52 -11.02 -9.45
CA VAL A 83 5.62 -10.45 -10.47
C VAL A 83 5.04 -9.13 -9.99
N LEU A 84 4.65 -9.06 -8.72
CA LEU A 84 4.10 -7.84 -8.14
C LEU A 84 5.16 -6.74 -7.98
N ALA A 85 6.40 -7.13 -7.66
CA ALA A 85 7.51 -6.19 -7.60
C ALA A 85 7.74 -5.49 -8.95
N TYR A 86 7.71 -6.21 -10.07
CA TYR A 86 7.79 -5.62 -11.41
C TYR A 86 6.60 -4.69 -11.71
N SER A 87 5.36 -5.17 -11.53
CA SER A 87 4.18 -4.35 -11.84
C SER A 87 4.14 -3.04 -11.04
N SER A 88 4.58 -3.10 -9.77
CA SER A 88 4.65 -1.93 -8.90
C SER A 88 5.79 -0.99 -9.29
N TRP A 89 6.91 -1.54 -9.76
CA TRP A 89 8.06 -0.77 -10.24
C TRP A 89 7.72 0.02 -11.50
N ASP A 90 7.05 -0.64 -12.46
CA ASP A 90 6.58 -0.01 -13.70
C ASP A 90 5.59 1.11 -13.41
N LEU A 91 4.63 0.89 -12.49
CA LEU A 91 3.67 1.92 -12.09
C LEU A 91 4.33 3.07 -11.32
N GLN A 92 5.32 2.79 -10.49
CA GLN A 92 6.08 3.82 -9.80
C GLN A 92 6.84 4.71 -10.80
N GLN A 93 7.45 4.11 -11.81
CA GLN A 93 8.11 4.81 -12.90
C GLN A 93 7.11 5.64 -13.72
N ALA A 94 6.04 5.02 -14.19
CA ALA A 94 5.01 5.66 -15.03
C ALA A 94 4.32 6.84 -14.33
N THR A 95 4.18 6.77 -13.01
CA THR A 95 3.58 7.84 -12.20
C THR A 95 4.60 8.86 -11.68
N ASN A 96 5.89 8.69 -11.97
CA ASN A 96 6.96 9.53 -11.42
C ASN A 96 6.89 9.65 -9.89
N GLY A 97 6.77 8.50 -9.19
CA GLY A 97 6.80 8.45 -7.72
C GLY A 97 5.45 8.62 -7.02
N ARG A 98 4.34 8.63 -7.76
CA ARG A 98 2.99 8.79 -7.17
C ARG A 98 2.28 7.47 -6.86
N PHE A 99 2.87 6.33 -7.16
CA PHE A 99 2.27 5.03 -6.91
C PHE A 99 2.40 4.62 -5.44
N VAL A 100 1.37 3.99 -4.89
CA VAL A 100 1.32 3.39 -3.55
C VAL A 100 0.83 1.95 -3.69
N LEU A 101 1.61 0.99 -3.19
CA LEU A 101 1.23 -0.42 -3.24
C LEU A 101 0.39 -0.82 -2.01
N GLY A 102 -0.92 -0.87 -2.13
CA GLY A 102 -1.80 -1.36 -1.08
C GLY A 102 -2.02 -2.87 -1.16
N LEU A 103 -1.75 -3.60 -0.09
CA LEU A 103 -1.79 -5.07 -0.02
C LEU A 103 -2.72 -5.59 1.07
N GLY A 104 -3.35 -6.73 0.81
CA GLY A 104 -4.11 -7.46 1.82
C GLY A 104 -4.19 -8.95 1.51
N THR A 105 -4.53 -9.74 2.54
CA THR A 105 -4.57 -11.21 2.44
C THR A 105 -5.80 -11.75 1.75
N GLN A 106 -6.89 -10.99 1.67
CA GLN A 106 -8.24 -11.51 1.41
C GLN A 106 -8.66 -12.54 2.50
N VAL A 107 -9.87 -13.05 2.43
CA VAL A 107 -10.38 -14.07 3.36
C VAL A 107 -10.13 -15.49 2.86
N LYS A 108 -10.11 -16.46 3.77
CA LYS A 108 -9.83 -17.89 3.50
C LYS A 108 -10.64 -18.43 2.32
N ALA A 109 -11.96 -18.21 2.32
CA ALA A 109 -12.85 -18.77 1.31
C ALA A 109 -12.48 -18.33 -0.14
N HIS A 110 -12.08 -17.07 -0.32
CA HIS A 110 -11.63 -16.60 -1.63
C HIS A 110 -10.27 -17.15 -2.02
N ASN A 111 -9.32 -17.25 -1.10
CA ASN A 111 -8.03 -17.85 -1.39
C ASN A 111 -8.18 -19.31 -1.85
N GLU A 112 -8.94 -20.12 -1.08
CA GLU A 112 -9.07 -21.54 -1.38
C GLU A 112 -9.97 -21.84 -2.58
N ARG A 113 -11.18 -21.22 -2.63
CA ARG A 113 -12.21 -21.62 -3.59
C ARG A 113 -12.20 -20.83 -4.89
N ARG A 114 -11.69 -19.59 -4.86
CA ARG A 114 -11.61 -18.73 -6.05
C ARG A 114 -10.24 -18.80 -6.72
N PHE A 115 -9.17 -18.88 -5.91
CA PHE A 115 -7.80 -18.86 -6.41
C PHE A 115 -7.08 -20.20 -6.31
N GLY A 116 -7.68 -21.23 -5.66
CA GLY A 116 -7.08 -22.56 -5.52
C GLY A 116 -5.83 -22.58 -4.63
N LEU A 117 -5.69 -21.63 -3.72
CA LEU A 117 -4.51 -21.48 -2.88
C LEU A 117 -4.70 -22.16 -1.52
N LYS A 118 -3.64 -22.68 -0.95
CA LYS A 118 -3.62 -23.15 0.42
C LYS A 118 -3.68 -21.96 1.39
N TRP A 119 -4.62 -21.99 2.33
CA TRP A 119 -4.71 -21.00 3.40
C TRP A 119 -3.89 -21.43 4.59
N GLU A 120 -2.75 -20.82 4.79
CA GLU A 120 -1.85 -21.09 5.90
C GLU A 120 -1.16 -19.81 6.37
N SER A 121 -1.05 -19.65 7.70
CA SER A 121 -0.31 -18.57 8.37
C SER A 121 -0.44 -17.19 7.69
N PRO A 122 -1.67 -16.66 7.44
CA PRO A 122 -1.85 -15.52 6.55
C PRO A 122 -1.13 -14.25 7.01
N GLY A 123 -1.00 -14.02 8.31
CA GLY A 123 -0.26 -12.88 8.85
C GLY A 123 1.25 -13.01 8.59
N PRO A 124 1.93 -14.03 9.13
CA PRO A 124 3.33 -14.29 8.87
C PRO A 124 3.68 -14.33 7.38
N LYS A 125 2.84 -14.96 6.57
CA LYS A 125 3.01 -15.02 5.11
C LYS A 125 2.92 -13.63 4.45
N LEU A 126 2.01 -12.76 4.88
CA LEU A 126 1.93 -11.39 4.35
C LEU A 126 3.16 -10.57 4.77
N ARG A 127 3.61 -10.73 6.02
CA ARG A 127 4.84 -10.08 6.48
C ARG A 127 6.03 -10.46 5.61
N GLU A 128 6.22 -11.75 5.41
CA GLU A 128 7.30 -12.27 4.56
C GLU A 128 7.16 -11.83 3.11
N TYR A 129 5.94 -11.79 2.58
CA TYR A 129 5.64 -11.28 1.25
C TYR A 129 6.12 -9.83 1.05
N ILE A 130 5.86 -8.96 2.04
CA ILE A 130 6.30 -7.57 2.01
C ILE A 130 7.83 -7.47 2.07
N LEU A 131 8.47 -8.25 2.95
CA LEU A 131 9.92 -8.28 3.05
C LEU A 131 10.60 -8.82 1.78
N ALA A 132 9.99 -9.82 1.13
CA ALA A 132 10.45 -10.34 -0.15
C ALA A 132 10.38 -9.27 -1.26
N ILE A 133 9.28 -8.51 -1.36
CA ILE A 133 9.17 -7.39 -2.30
C ILE A 133 10.25 -6.34 -2.03
N ARG A 134 10.49 -5.99 -0.78
CA ARG A 134 11.54 -5.01 -0.41
C ARG A 134 12.92 -5.49 -0.82
N ALA A 135 13.24 -6.77 -0.62
CA ALA A 135 14.51 -7.35 -1.04
C ALA A 135 14.67 -7.34 -2.58
N ILE A 136 13.59 -7.62 -3.31
CA ILE A 136 13.58 -7.54 -4.77
C ILE A 136 13.80 -6.08 -5.23
N TRP A 137 13.09 -5.12 -4.62
CA TRP A 137 13.27 -3.71 -4.95
C TRP A 137 14.64 -3.16 -4.54
N ASP A 138 15.23 -3.65 -3.46
CA ASP A 138 16.61 -3.30 -3.09
C ASP A 138 17.61 -3.77 -4.17
N CYS A 139 17.40 -4.97 -4.69
CA CYS A 139 18.16 -5.46 -5.84
C CYS A 139 17.98 -4.56 -7.08
N PHE A 140 16.75 -4.12 -7.39
CA PHE A 140 16.49 -3.21 -8.51
C PHE A 140 17.12 -1.84 -8.30
N GLN A 141 16.97 -1.27 -7.10
CA GLN A 141 17.38 0.10 -6.78
C GLN A 141 18.87 0.24 -6.56
N ASN A 142 19.48 -0.68 -5.86
CA ASN A 142 20.85 -0.56 -5.37
C ASN A 142 21.81 -1.57 -6.02
N GLY A 143 21.31 -2.51 -6.82
CA GLY A 143 22.11 -3.57 -7.41
C GLY A 143 22.58 -4.62 -6.39
N SER A 144 21.94 -4.69 -5.22
CA SER A 144 22.23 -5.68 -4.19
C SER A 144 21.99 -7.09 -4.72
N GLU A 145 22.77 -8.07 -4.26
CA GLU A 145 22.53 -9.48 -4.58
C GLU A 145 21.16 -9.91 -4.03
N LEU A 146 20.33 -10.51 -4.88
CA LEU A 146 19.05 -11.06 -4.45
C LEU A 146 19.28 -12.38 -3.73
N ASN A 147 19.17 -12.38 -2.40
CA ASN A 147 19.38 -13.54 -1.53
C ASN A 147 18.35 -13.54 -0.38
N PHE A 148 17.08 -13.72 -0.74
CA PHE A 148 15.97 -13.77 0.20
C PHE A 148 15.55 -15.22 0.46
N HIS A 149 15.65 -15.66 1.71
CA HIS A 149 15.28 -17.00 2.19
C HIS A 149 14.26 -16.87 3.33
N GLY A 150 13.02 -17.22 3.05
CA GLY A 150 11.94 -17.23 4.02
C GLY A 150 11.29 -18.61 4.16
N GLU A 151 10.25 -18.69 4.97
CA GLU A 151 9.43 -19.88 5.15
C GLU A 151 8.52 -20.12 3.94
N PHE A 152 7.97 -19.05 3.36
CA PHE A 152 6.98 -19.09 2.27
C PHE A 152 7.57 -18.75 0.90
N PHE A 153 8.63 -17.94 0.87
CA PHE A 153 9.20 -17.40 -0.37
C PHE A 153 10.74 -17.49 -0.36
N ASN A 154 11.31 -17.89 -1.51
CA ASN A 154 12.75 -17.93 -1.72
C ASN A 154 13.08 -17.30 -3.07
N PHE A 155 13.93 -16.26 -3.06
CA PHE A 155 14.38 -15.55 -4.25
C PHE A 155 15.90 -15.37 -4.18
N ASN A 156 16.64 -16.00 -5.08
CA ASN A 156 18.10 -15.97 -5.10
C ASN A 156 18.69 -15.86 -6.53
N LEU A 157 17.87 -15.42 -7.47
CA LEU A 157 18.32 -15.22 -8.85
C LEU A 157 17.80 -13.89 -9.40
N MET A 158 18.73 -13.01 -9.77
CA MET A 158 18.49 -11.82 -10.56
C MET A 158 19.66 -11.60 -11.49
N THR A 159 19.43 -11.73 -12.79
CA THR A 159 20.48 -11.44 -13.78
C THR A 159 20.28 -10.04 -14.35
N PRO A 160 21.32 -9.40 -14.92
CA PRO A 160 21.20 -8.06 -15.48
C PRO A 160 20.09 -7.89 -16.52
N MET A 161 19.75 -8.95 -17.26
CA MET A 161 18.67 -8.95 -18.26
C MET A 161 17.29 -8.71 -17.63
N PHE A 162 17.09 -9.14 -16.38
CA PHE A 162 15.80 -9.06 -15.67
C PHE A 162 15.77 -7.97 -14.60
N ASN A 163 16.86 -7.26 -14.39
CA ASN A 163 16.90 -6.12 -13.47
C ASN A 163 16.50 -4.84 -14.20
N PRO A 164 15.36 -4.20 -13.87
CA PRO A 164 14.92 -2.97 -14.54
C PRO A 164 15.80 -1.75 -14.22
N GLY A 165 16.68 -1.85 -13.24
CA GLY A 165 17.52 -0.76 -12.77
C GLY A 165 16.82 0.21 -11.82
N PRO A 166 17.54 1.21 -11.30
CA PRO A 166 17.07 2.13 -10.29
C PRO A 166 16.07 3.15 -10.83
N LEU A 167 15.14 3.56 -9.97
CA LEU A 167 14.25 4.69 -10.19
C LEU A 167 14.77 5.94 -9.47
N ALA A 168 14.76 7.08 -10.14
CA ALA A 168 15.13 8.36 -9.52
C ALA A 168 14.24 8.74 -8.33
N VAL A 169 12.99 8.26 -8.34
CA VAL A 169 11.98 8.48 -7.29
C VAL A 169 12.01 7.43 -6.18
N GLY A 170 12.83 6.40 -6.32
CA GLY A 170 12.89 5.26 -5.38
C GLY A 170 11.70 4.32 -5.46
N PRO A 171 11.70 3.24 -4.63
CA PRO A 171 10.62 2.26 -4.57
C PRO A 171 9.30 2.85 -4.08
N PRO A 172 8.15 2.29 -4.49
CA PRO A 172 6.85 2.75 -3.98
C PRO A 172 6.68 2.42 -2.49
N PRO A 173 5.94 3.25 -1.72
CA PRO A 173 5.53 2.88 -0.37
C PRO A 173 4.54 1.72 -0.39
N ILE A 174 4.63 0.84 0.62
CA ILE A 174 3.72 -0.29 0.82
C ILE A 174 2.73 0.04 1.93
N PHE A 175 1.43 -0.05 1.62
CA PHE A 175 0.35 0.07 2.59
C PHE A 175 -0.32 -1.28 2.79
N VAL A 176 -0.80 -1.55 4.01
CA VAL A 176 -1.48 -2.80 4.34
C VAL A 176 -2.94 -2.53 4.68
N GLY A 177 -3.85 -3.30 4.09
CA GLY A 177 -5.25 -3.34 4.50
C GLY A 177 -5.53 -4.57 5.36
N ALA A 178 -5.93 -4.36 6.62
CA ALA A 178 -6.22 -5.43 7.56
C ALA A 178 -7.24 -5.01 8.62
N VAL A 179 -7.69 -5.98 9.44
CA VAL A 179 -8.69 -5.75 10.49
C VAL A 179 -8.29 -6.32 11.85
N ASN A 180 -7.39 -7.30 11.90
CA ASN A 180 -6.99 -7.92 13.16
C ASN A 180 -5.77 -7.24 13.80
N PRO A 181 -5.64 -7.29 15.15
CA PRO A 181 -4.55 -6.63 15.87
C PRO A 181 -3.15 -7.06 15.42
N TRP A 182 -2.95 -8.35 15.14
CA TRP A 182 -1.66 -8.87 14.70
C TRP A 182 -1.19 -8.22 13.39
N ASN A 183 -2.07 -8.15 12.38
CA ASN A 183 -1.74 -7.53 11.10
C ASN A 183 -1.59 -6.00 11.21
N CYS A 184 -2.33 -5.35 12.13
CA CYS A 184 -2.13 -3.93 12.41
C CYS A 184 -0.72 -3.68 12.98
N ARG A 185 -0.28 -4.49 13.97
CA ARG A 185 1.06 -4.41 14.55
C ARG A 185 2.14 -4.71 13.50
N MET A 186 1.99 -5.81 12.78
CA MET A 186 2.89 -6.18 11.68
C MET A 186 3.03 -5.06 10.64
N SER A 187 1.95 -4.34 10.31
CA SER A 187 2.05 -3.22 9.36
C SER A 187 2.91 -2.08 9.91
N GLY A 188 2.82 -1.75 11.20
CA GLY A 188 3.74 -0.81 11.86
C GLY A 188 5.20 -1.23 11.74
N GLU A 189 5.46 -2.54 11.79
CA GLU A 189 6.80 -3.11 11.70
C GLU A 189 7.40 -3.02 10.30
N VAL A 190 6.64 -3.38 9.23
CA VAL A 190 7.22 -3.60 7.89
C VAL A 190 6.61 -2.76 6.76
N ALA A 191 5.47 -2.09 6.97
CA ALA A 191 4.81 -1.28 5.94
C ALA A 191 5.07 0.23 6.12
N ASP A 192 4.66 1.04 5.15
CA ASP A 192 4.80 2.51 5.17
C ASP A 192 3.46 3.20 5.46
N GLY A 193 2.38 2.42 5.46
CA GLY A 193 1.05 2.92 5.78
C GLY A 193 0.02 1.81 5.94
N PHE A 194 -1.20 2.25 6.26
CA PHE A 194 -2.32 1.36 6.55
C PHE A 194 -3.62 1.89 5.96
N HIS A 195 -4.36 1.01 5.29
CA HIS A 195 -5.72 1.23 4.83
C HIS A 195 -6.71 0.63 5.83
N CYS A 196 -7.42 1.48 6.56
CA CYS A 196 -8.45 1.02 7.49
C CYS A 196 -9.66 0.47 6.75
N HIS A 197 -10.26 -0.58 7.30
CA HIS A 197 -11.54 -1.08 6.79
C HIS A 197 -12.68 -0.08 7.10
N GLY A 198 -13.72 -0.03 6.25
CA GLY A 198 -14.82 0.93 6.39
C GLY A 198 -15.73 0.71 7.61
N PHE A 199 -15.72 -0.49 8.18
CA PHE A 199 -16.56 -0.82 9.34
C PHE A 199 -15.79 -0.66 10.65
N HIS A 200 -15.65 0.56 11.11
CA HIS A 200 -15.11 0.86 12.42
C HIS A 200 -15.74 2.13 13.02
N THR A 201 -15.74 2.20 14.33
CA THR A 201 -16.05 3.42 15.08
C THR A 201 -14.75 4.16 15.41
N ALA A 202 -14.82 5.43 15.79
CA ALA A 202 -13.65 6.17 16.26
C ALA A 202 -12.95 5.46 17.44
N ARG A 203 -13.71 4.77 18.29
CA ARG A 203 -13.19 3.99 19.42
C ARG A 203 -12.42 2.75 18.93
N THR A 204 -13.04 1.91 18.10
CA THR A 204 -12.40 0.69 17.59
C THR A 204 -11.21 1.01 16.70
N LEU A 205 -11.26 2.10 15.93
CA LEU A 205 -10.12 2.58 15.17
C LEU A 205 -8.92 2.90 16.07
N ARG A 206 -9.16 3.62 17.17
CA ARG A 206 -8.09 3.97 18.12
C ARG A 206 -7.56 2.74 18.85
N GLU A 207 -8.45 1.97 19.49
CA GLU A 207 -8.07 0.87 20.37
C GLU A 207 -7.50 -0.34 19.62
N ASN A 208 -8.09 -0.72 18.48
CA ASN A 208 -7.75 -1.96 17.79
C ASN A 208 -6.81 -1.75 16.59
N VAL A 209 -6.76 -0.55 16.02
CA VAL A 209 -5.93 -0.29 14.83
C VAL A 209 -4.75 0.57 15.19
N ILE A 210 -4.98 1.81 15.64
CA ILE A 210 -3.90 2.79 15.83
C ILE A 210 -2.92 2.32 16.91
N ASN A 211 -3.41 1.88 18.07
CA ASN A 211 -2.52 1.43 19.15
C ASN A 211 -1.64 0.25 18.71
N ASN A 212 -2.22 -0.74 18.01
CA ASN A 212 -1.42 -1.88 17.51
C ASN A 212 -0.39 -1.47 16.45
N ILE A 213 -0.71 -0.51 15.57
CA ILE A 213 0.26 0.04 14.62
C ILE A 213 1.39 0.74 15.36
N GLU A 214 1.07 1.56 16.37
CA GLU A 214 2.04 2.29 17.18
C GLU A 214 2.97 1.34 17.94
N ASP A 215 2.44 0.24 18.49
CA ASP A 215 3.26 -0.83 19.10
C ASP A 215 4.26 -1.41 18.08
N GLY A 216 3.80 -1.74 16.87
CA GLY A 216 4.67 -2.27 15.82
C GLY A 216 5.76 -1.27 15.35
N LEU A 217 5.40 0.02 15.25
CA LEU A 217 6.35 1.08 14.94
C LEU A 217 7.40 1.22 16.05
N GLN A 218 6.98 1.23 17.32
CA GLN A 218 7.87 1.35 18.46
C GLN A 218 8.87 0.17 18.53
N GLU A 219 8.39 -1.06 18.36
CA GLU A 219 9.23 -2.26 18.39
C GLU A 219 10.25 -2.32 17.26
N SER A 220 9.91 -1.77 16.10
CA SER A 220 10.81 -1.68 14.95
C SER A 220 11.67 -0.40 14.95
N GLY A 221 11.55 0.46 15.96
CA GLY A 221 12.31 1.72 16.07
C GLY A 221 11.90 2.77 15.03
N ARG A 222 10.68 2.67 14.47
CA ARG A 222 10.17 3.57 13.41
C ARG A 222 9.34 4.70 13.99
N SER A 223 9.35 5.84 13.31
CA SER A 223 8.58 7.01 13.74
C SER A 223 7.14 6.96 13.24
N ARG A 224 6.19 7.36 14.10
CA ARG A 224 4.80 7.55 13.71
C ARG A 224 4.63 8.63 12.62
N SER A 225 5.53 9.61 12.55
CA SER A 225 5.50 10.68 11.53
C SER A 225 5.71 10.16 10.11
N ASP A 226 6.36 9.01 9.96
CA ASP A 226 6.75 8.42 8.67
C ASP A 226 5.75 7.35 8.20
N PHE A 227 4.63 7.21 8.94
CA PHE A 227 3.61 6.21 8.67
C PHE A 227 2.25 6.85 8.38
N THR A 228 1.66 6.54 7.23
CA THR A 228 0.37 7.08 6.81
C THR A 228 -0.77 6.13 7.18
N ILE A 229 -1.86 6.66 7.75
CA ILE A 229 -3.10 5.90 7.97
C ILE A 229 -4.22 6.57 7.17
N THR A 230 -4.92 5.78 6.34
CA THR A 230 -6.13 6.19 5.66
C THR A 230 -7.35 5.53 6.30
N ALA A 231 -8.41 6.27 6.51
CA ALA A 231 -9.65 5.76 7.09
C ALA A 231 -10.82 6.21 6.21
N PRO A 232 -11.64 5.28 5.68
CA PRO A 232 -12.79 5.64 4.88
C PRO A 232 -13.89 6.26 5.75
N VAL A 233 -14.52 7.28 5.20
CA VAL A 233 -15.70 7.93 5.78
C VAL A 233 -16.85 7.75 4.80
N MET A 234 -17.97 7.20 5.27
CA MET A 234 -19.19 7.16 4.49
C MET A 234 -19.86 8.53 4.58
N ALA A 235 -19.87 9.25 3.45
CA ALA A 235 -20.68 10.46 3.30
C ALA A 235 -22.07 10.07 2.78
N VAL A 236 -23.12 10.58 3.42
CA VAL A 236 -24.54 10.37 3.05
C VAL A 236 -25.08 11.68 2.50
#